data_0a8dffc4f189e3ea0f347da0d32a9933
#
_entry.id   0a8dffc4f189e3ea0f347da0d32a9933
#
_cell.length_a   1.000
_cell.length_b   1.000
_cell.length_c   1.000
_cell.angle_alpha   90.00
_cell.angle_beta   90.00
_cell.angle_gamma   90.00
#
_symmetry.space_group_name_H-M   'P 1'
#
loop_
_entity.id
_entity.type
_entity.pdbx_description
1 polymer ?
#
loop_
_entity_poly.entity_id
_entity_poly.type
_entity_poly.pdbx_seq_one_letter_code
_entity_poly.pdbx_strand_id
1 'polypeptide(L)'
;MEDNKFVLEVSDLHTTFKTDNGDVSAVNGVSFKLEPGKTLGIVGESGSGKSVTAYSIMQILAENGAITGGSVKYKGEDITKWNKKKMADFRGKCCSIIFQDPMTSLNPVFTVGYQLEEAVLLHTDRTKKEAKERAIEMLTLVGVNEPEKRVNQYPHELSGGMRQRVMIAMGLICH
;
A
#
# COMPACT_ATOMS: atom_id res chain seq x y z
N MET A 1 18.61 5.40 23.01
CA MET A 1 17.78 4.81 21.92
C MET A 1 18.75 4.56 20.79
N GLU A 2 18.99 3.33 20.40
CA GLU A 2 19.82 3.06 19.22
C GLU A 2 19.15 3.73 18.04
N ASP A 3 19.83 4.66 17.39
CA ASP A 3 19.41 5.27 16.14
C ASP A 3 19.24 4.15 15.10
N ASN A 4 18.00 3.83 14.81
CA ASN A 4 17.67 2.72 13.93
C ASN A 4 18.09 3.13 12.51
N LYS A 5 19.26 2.71 12.09
CA LYS A 5 19.87 3.06 10.80
C LYS A 5 18.96 2.78 9.60
N PHE A 6 18.03 1.85 9.74
CA PHE A 6 17.15 1.39 8.66
C PHE A 6 15.68 1.63 9.00
N VAL A 7 14.93 2.14 8.02
CA VAL A 7 13.47 2.28 8.12
C VAL A 7 12.77 0.94 7.90
N LEU A 8 13.32 0.10 7.01
CA LEU A 8 12.81 -1.24 6.71
C LEU A 8 13.98 -2.21 6.60
N GLU A 9 13.85 -3.35 7.28
CA GLU A 9 14.79 -4.47 7.18
C GLU A 9 14.00 -5.75 6.89
N VAL A 10 14.33 -6.40 5.79
CA VAL A 10 13.82 -7.71 5.42
C VAL A 10 14.96 -8.70 5.54
N SER A 11 14.76 -9.78 6.27
CA SER A 11 15.79 -10.77 6.53
C SER A 11 15.25 -12.18 6.27
N ASP A 12 15.85 -12.86 5.31
CA ASP A 12 15.55 -14.24 4.94
C ASP A 12 14.05 -14.50 4.75
N LEU A 13 13.36 -13.59 4.05
CA LEU A 13 11.92 -13.67 3.87
C LEU A 13 11.54 -14.84 2.98
N HIS A 14 10.63 -15.68 3.47
CA HIS A 14 10.01 -16.77 2.73
C HIS A 14 8.49 -16.57 2.71
N THR A 15 7.89 -16.73 1.52
CA THR A 15 6.43 -16.66 1.34
C THR A 15 5.97 -17.81 0.46
N THR A 16 5.00 -18.57 0.94
CA THR A 16 4.47 -19.75 0.29
C THR A 16 2.97 -19.66 0.12
N PHE A 17 2.47 -20.12 -1.02
CA PHE A 17 1.03 -20.27 -1.30
C PHE A 17 0.66 -21.74 -1.32
N LYS A 18 -0.40 -22.10 -0.60
CA LYS A 18 -1.01 -23.42 -0.67
C LYS A 18 -1.89 -23.51 -1.90
N THR A 19 -1.66 -24.52 -2.73
CA THR A 19 -2.47 -24.80 -3.93
C THR A 19 -2.91 -26.26 -3.92
N ASP A 20 -3.91 -26.59 -4.72
CA ASP A 20 -4.39 -27.97 -4.87
C ASP A 20 -3.31 -28.93 -5.38
N ASN A 21 -2.30 -28.39 -6.06
CA ASN A 21 -1.17 -29.16 -6.61
C ASN A 21 0.08 -29.15 -5.69
N GLY A 22 -0.07 -28.66 -4.45
CA GLY A 22 1.03 -28.55 -3.47
C GLY A 22 1.43 -27.10 -3.17
N ASP A 23 2.43 -26.94 -2.34
CA ASP A 23 2.91 -25.64 -1.87
C ASP A 23 3.82 -24.99 -2.93
N VAL A 24 3.56 -23.72 -3.23
CA VAL A 24 4.37 -22.91 -4.16
C VAL A 24 5.13 -21.85 -3.38
N SER A 25 6.45 -21.96 -3.35
CA SER A 25 7.33 -20.93 -2.76
C SER A 25 7.48 -19.76 -3.74
N ALA A 26 6.84 -18.64 -3.43
CA ALA A 26 6.87 -17.44 -4.27
C ALA A 26 7.98 -16.46 -3.89
N VAL A 27 8.43 -16.49 -2.64
CA VAL A 27 9.61 -15.76 -2.13
C VAL A 27 10.46 -16.75 -1.36
N ASN A 28 11.75 -16.80 -1.66
CA ASN A 28 12.65 -17.79 -1.09
C ASN A 28 13.97 -17.14 -0.65
N GLY A 29 14.04 -16.74 0.63
CA GLY A 29 15.25 -16.23 1.27
C GLY A 29 15.65 -14.80 0.86
N VAL A 30 14.68 -13.91 0.63
CA VAL A 30 14.97 -12.52 0.22
C VAL A 30 15.38 -11.67 1.41
N SER A 31 16.50 -10.95 1.26
CA SER A 31 17.01 -10.05 2.29
C SER A 31 17.42 -8.71 1.68
N PHE A 32 17.02 -7.60 2.31
CA PHE A 32 17.44 -6.24 1.96
C PHE A 32 17.17 -5.26 3.11
N LYS A 33 17.75 -4.08 3.01
CA LYS A 33 17.57 -2.99 3.98
C LYS A 33 17.31 -1.68 3.26
N LEU A 34 16.48 -0.83 3.84
CA LEU A 34 16.17 0.51 3.32
C LEU A 34 16.49 1.56 4.39
N GLU A 35 17.35 2.51 4.04
CA GLU A 35 17.66 3.65 4.89
C GLU A 35 16.59 4.75 4.73
N PRO A 36 16.37 5.58 5.76
CA PRO A 36 15.49 6.74 5.66
C PRO A 36 15.87 7.66 4.49
N GLY A 37 14.89 8.15 3.75
CA GLY A 37 15.08 9.05 2.61
C GLY A 37 15.75 8.42 1.39
N LYS A 38 15.97 7.10 1.36
CA LYS A 38 16.51 6.38 0.22
C LYS A 38 15.45 5.64 -0.55
N THR A 39 15.73 5.36 -1.83
CA THR A 39 14.90 4.54 -2.72
C THR A 39 15.60 3.23 -3.00
N LEU A 40 14.87 2.12 -2.89
CA LEU A 40 15.34 0.79 -3.27
C LEU A 40 14.57 0.31 -4.50
N GLY A 41 15.29 -0.01 -5.58
CA GLY A 41 14.73 -0.64 -6.76
C GLY A 41 14.84 -2.18 -6.67
N ILE A 42 13.70 -2.88 -6.84
CA ILE A 42 13.66 -4.35 -6.94
C ILE A 42 13.31 -4.70 -8.39
N VAL A 43 14.25 -5.32 -9.09
CA VAL A 43 14.12 -5.68 -10.50
C VAL A 43 14.13 -7.20 -10.68
N GLY A 44 13.57 -7.68 -11.77
CA GLY A 44 13.50 -9.10 -12.10
C GLY A 44 12.39 -9.38 -13.12
N GLU A 45 12.34 -10.58 -13.65
CA GLU A 45 11.35 -11.03 -14.61
C GLU A 45 9.94 -11.11 -14.04
N SER A 46 8.91 -11.24 -14.90
CA SER A 46 7.54 -11.51 -14.45
C SER A 46 7.51 -12.84 -13.69
N GLY A 47 6.79 -12.88 -12.58
CA GLY A 47 6.72 -14.07 -11.73
C GLY A 47 7.88 -14.27 -10.76
N SER A 48 8.91 -13.41 -10.74
CA SER A 48 10.08 -13.56 -9.84
C SER A 48 9.82 -13.20 -8.36
N GLY A 49 8.57 -12.99 -7.94
CA GLY A 49 8.23 -12.74 -6.53
C GLY A 49 8.27 -11.28 -6.08
N LYS A 50 8.57 -10.29 -6.96
CA LYS A 50 8.68 -8.86 -6.57
C LYS A 50 7.43 -8.33 -5.88
N SER A 51 6.26 -8.49 -6.49
CA SER A 51 4.98 -8.05 -5.93
C SER A 51 4.62 -8.83 -4.67
N VAL A 52 4.91 -10.14 -4.65
CA VAL A 52 4.67 -10.98 -3.46
C VAL A 52 5.53 -10.52 -2.30
N THR A 53 6.77 -10.11 -2.54
CA THR A 53 7.64 -9.52 -1.50
C THR A 53 7.01 -8.26 -0.91
N ALA A 54 6.52 -7.34 -1.75
CA ALA A 54 5.82 -6.13 -1.28
C ALA A 54 4.53 -6.48 -0.52
N TYR A 55 3.72 -7.42 -1.01
CA TYR A 55 2.50 -7.87 -0.35
C TYR A 55 2.77 -8.58 0.98
N SER A 56 3.88 -9.30 1.09
CA SER A 56 4.33 -9.91 2.34
C SER A 56 4.68 -8.86 3.38
N ILE A 57 5.42 -7.82 3.00
CA ILE A 57 5.74 -6.69 3.88
C ILE A 57 4.47 -6.00 4.37
N MET A 58 3.51 -5.77 3.48
CA MET A 58 2.22 -5.13 3.80
C MET A 58 1.23 -6.08 4.48
N GLN A 59 1.53 -7.38 4.56
CA GLN A 59 0.63 -8.44 5.03
C GLN A 59 -0.76 -8.38 4.36
N ILE A 60 -0.76 -8.27 3.02
CA ILE A 60 -1.95 -8.30 2.15
C ILE A 60 -1.91 -9.46 1.16
N LEU A 61 -1.31 -10.57 1.58
CA LEU A 61 -1.32 -11.81 0.82
C LEU A 61 -2.75 -12.35 0.67
N ALA A 62 -2.99 -13.10 -0.42
CA ALA A 62 -4.23 -13.85 -0.56
C ALA A 62 -4.39 -14.89 0.57
N GLU A 63 -5.60 -15.36 0.82
CA GLU A 63 -5.93 -16.23 1.96
C GLU A 63 -5.10 -17.52 2.00
N ASN A 64 -4.70 -18.03 0.84
CA ASN A 64 -3.86 -19.23 0.72
C ASN A 64 -2.34 -18.93 0.82
N GLY A 65 -1.96 -17.65 0.97
CA GLY A 65 -0.55 -17.22 1.09
C GLY A 65 -0.16 -16.93 2.54
N ALA A 66 1.05 -17.33 2.92
CA ALA A 66 1.60 -17.06 4.24
C ALA A 66 3.10 -16.77 4.20
N ILE A 67 3.57 -15.90 5.12
CA ILE A 67 5.00 -15.79 5.42
C ILE A 67 5.39 -17.05 6.19
N THR A 68 6.28 -17.86 5.62
CA THR A 68 6.71 -19.15 6.18
C THR A 68 8.09 -19.09 6.84
N GLY A 69 8.83 -18.00 6.66
CA GLY A 69 10.14 -17.82 7.29
C GLY A 69 10.64 -16.40 7.20
N GLY A 70 11.69 -16.11 7.95
CA GLY A 70 12.33 -14.82 8.01
C GLY A 70 11.63 -13.80 8.88
N SER A 71 12.01 -12.53 8.72
CA SER A 71 11.43 -11.42 9.47
C SER A 71 11.39 -10.14 8.64
N VAL A 72 10.43 -9.29 8.95
CA VAL A 72 10.32 -7.93 8.39
C VAL A 72 10.27 -6.96 9.56
N LYS A 73 11.24 -6.03 9.64
CA LYS A 73 11.29 -5.03 10.69
C LYS A 73 11.04 -3.63 10.11
N TYR A 74 10.14 -2.90 10.74
CA TYR A 74 9.92 -1.49 10.49
C TYR A 74 10.41 -0.69 11.69
N LYS A 75 11.39 0.19 11.48
CA LYS A 75 12.05 0.96 12.55
C LYS A 75 12.47 0.08 13.75
N GLY A 76 13.01 -1.13 13.47
CA GLY A 76 13.50 -2.09 14.45
C GLY A 76 12.44 -3.03 15.03
N GLU A 77 11.15 -2.77 14.88
CA GLU A 77 10.11 -3.67 15.34
C GLU A 77 9.72 -4.69 14.25
N ASP A 78 9.64 -5.96 14.65
CA ASP A 78 9.21 -7.05 13.76
C ASP A 78 7.70 -6.97 13.49
N ILE A 79 7.34 -6.50 12.28
CA ILE A 79 5.94 -6.32 11.88
C ILE A 79 5.24 -7.64 11.58
N THR A 80 5.97 -8.74 11.37
CA THR A 80 5.36 -10.06 11.12
C THR A 80 4.60 -10.58 12.35
N LYS A 81 4.92 -10.05 13.54
CA LYS A 81 4.29 -10.38 14.82
C LYS A 81 3.17 -9.42 15.23
N TRP A 82 2.89 -8.40 14.42
CA TRP A 82 1.87 -7.42 14.75
C TRP A 82 0.46 -7.97 14.54
N ASN A 83 -0.45 -7.56 15.42
CA ASN A 83 -1.86 -7.90 15.27
C ASN A 83 -2.52 -7.08 14.13
N LYS A 84 -3.71 -7.50 13.73
CA LYS A 84 -4.47 -6.86 12.63
C LYS A 84 -4.67 -5.36 12.82
N LYS A 85 -4.92 -4.89 14.05
CA LYS A 85 -5.13 -3.46 14.35
C LYS A 85 -3.85 -2.65 14.11
N LYS A 86 -2.70 -3.09 14.66
CA LYS A 86 -1.41 -2.42 14.48
C LYS A 86 -0.99 -2.42 13.00
N MET A 87 -1.27 -3.50 12.27
CA MET A 87 -1.04 -3.56 10.82
C MET A 87 -1.97 -2.65 10.01
N ALA A 88 -3.21 -2.46 10.43
CA ALA A 88 -4.11 -1.50 9.78
C ALA A 88 -3.61 -0.05 9.95
N ASP A 89 -3.17 0.31 11.16
CA ASP A 89 -2.55 1.62 11.41
C ASP A 89 -1.27 1.82 10.59
N PHE A 90 -0.43 0.80 10.48
CA PHE A 90 0.79 0.84 9.67
C PHE A 90 0.49 1.13 8.19
N ARG A 91 -0.47 0.42 7.61
CA ARG A 91 -0.86 0.57 6.20
C ARG A 91 -1.49 1.92 5.87
N GLY A 92 -2.08 2.59 6.84
CA GLY A 92 -2.67 3.92 6.63
C GLY A 92 -1.74 5.09 6.95
N LYS A 93 -0.92 4.93 8.02
CA LYS A 93 -0.15 6.04 8.58
C LYS A 93 1.35 6.00 8.25
N CYS A 94 1.90 4.82 7.98
CA CYS A 94 3.36 4.66 7.89
C CYS A 94 3.83 4.14 6.53
N CYS A 95 3.01 3.37 5.85
CA CYS A 95 3.34 2.75 4.59
C CYS A 95 2.09 2.64 3.72
N SER A 96 2.22 2.90 2.45
CA SER A 96 1.15 2.70 1.47
C SER A 96 1.66 1.89 0.29
N ILE A 97 0.74 1.35 -0.49
CA ILE A 97 1.06 0.63 -1.72
C ILE A 97 0.31 1.25 -2.89
N ILE A 98 1.01 1.43 -4.01
CA ILE A 98 0.43 1.82 -5.28
C ILE A 98 0.47 0.60 -6.19
N PHE A 99 -0.71 0.08 -6.54
CA PHE A 99 -0.83 -1.11 -7.39
C PHE A 99 -0.50 -0.79 -8.86
N GLN A 100 -0.09 -1.81 -9.59
CA GLN A 100 0.23 -1.67 -11.00
C GLN A 100 -1.02 -1.40 -11.86
N ASP A 101 -2.16 -1.99 -11.50
CA ASP A 101 -3.43 -1.84 -12.20
C ASP A 101 -4.39 -0.90 -11.46
N PRO A 102 -4.64 0.31 -11.97
CA PRO A 102 -5.58 1.23 -11.36
C PRO A 102 -7.05 0.82 -11.55
N MET A 103 -7.34 -0.11 -12.46
CA MET A 103 -8.72 -0.53 -12.76
C MET A 103 -9.32 -1.38 -11.65
N THR A 104 -8.49 -2.19 -11.00
CA THR A 104 -8.90 -3.08 -9.90
C THR A 104 -8.72 -2.46 -8.51
N SER A 105 -8.00 -1.33 -8.43
CA SER A 105 -7.66 -0.68 -7.15
C SER A 105 -8.77 0.24 -6.62
N LEU A 106 -9.59 0.80 -7.51
CA LEU A 106 -10.70 1.68 -7.14
C LEU A 106 -12.01 0.90 -7.12
N ASN A 107 -12.78 1.04 -6.05
CA ASN A 107 -14.10 0.43 -5.96
C ASN A 107 -15.08 1.17 -6.90
N PRO A 108 -15.67 0.50 -7.92
CA PRO A 108 -16.49 1.17 -8.93
C PRO A 108 -17.84 1.69 -8.43
N VAL A 109 -18.31 1.23 -7.26
CA VAL A 109 -19.61 1.63 -6.71
C VAL A 109 -19.56 2.83 -5.77
N PHE A 110 -18.36 3.33 -5.48
CA PHE A 110 -18.16 4.54 -4.67
C PHE A 110 -17.53 5.66 -5.49
N THR A 111 -17.89 6.89 -5.18
CA THR A 111 -17.24 8.07 -5.80
C THR A 111 -15.77 8.14 -5.39
N VAL A 112 -14.98 8.84 -6.19
CA VAL A 112 -13.58 9.12 -5.90
C VAL A 112 -13.41 9.81 -4.54
N GLY A 113 -14.24 10.83 -4.28
CA GLY A 113 -14.21 11.55 -3.02
C GLY A 113 -14.48 10.68 -1.83
N TYR A 114 -15.53 9.83 -1.91
CA TYR A 114 -15.84 8.91 -0.82
C TYR A 114 -14.64 8.02 -0.43
N GLN A 115 -13.95 7.45 -1.42
CA GLN A 115 -12.81 6.56 -1.19
C GLN A 115 -11.60 7.30 -0.59
N LEU A 116 -11.35 8.53 -1.05
CA LEU A 116 -10.30 9.39 -0.50
C LEU A 116 -10.63 9.86 0.93
N GLU A 117 -11.85 10.31 1.17
CA GLU A 117 -12.32 10.77 2.47
C GLU A 117 -12.33 9.64 3.50
N GLU A 118 -12.71 8.42 3.10
CA GLU A 118 -12.70 7.23 3.96
C GLU A 118 -11.29 6.96 4.50
N ALA A 119 -10.26 7.00 3.65
CA ALA A 119 -8.88 6.81 4.06
C ALA A 119 -8.45 7.87 5.10
N VAL A 120 -8.82 9.14 4.90
CA VAL A 120 -8.52 10.22 5.84
C VAL A 120 -9.21 10.00 7.18
N LEU A 121 -10.51 9.69 7.16
CA LEU A 121 -11.32 9.52 8.37
C LEU A 121 -10.91 8.29 9.20
N LEU A 122 -10.42 7.23 8.54
CA LEU A 122 -9.97 6.02 9.22
C LEU A 122 -8.59 6.18 9.87
N HIS A 123 -7.72 7.00 9.31
CA HIS A 123 -6.31 7.06 9.70
C HIS A 123 -5.87 8.39 10.30
N THR A 124 -6.74 9.38 10.36
CA THR A 124 -6.47 10.70 10.97
C THR A 124 -7.62 11.13 11.87
N ASP A 125 -7.39 12.17 12.68
CA ASP A 125 -8.42 12.76 13.55
C ASP A 125 -9.19 13.90 12.86
N ARG A 126 -9.20 13.95 11.54
CA ARG A 126 -9.86 15.01 10.75
C ARG A 126 -11.38 14.83 10.72
N THR A 127 -12.08 15.94 10.69
CA THR A 127 -13.52 16.00 10.45
C THR A 127 -13.87 15.67 9.01
N LYS A 128 -15.14 15.34 8.74
CA LYS A 128 -15.62 15.09 7.36
C LYS A 128 -15.35 16.26 6.41
N LYS A 129 -15.47 17.51 6.91
CA LYS A 129 -15.19 18.70 6.10
C LYS A 129 -13.70 18.75 5.72
N GLU A 130 -12.81 18.58 6.68
CA GLU A 130 -11.37 18.56 6.44
C GLU A 130 -10.93 17.38 5.57
N ALA A 131 -11.59 16.22 5.69
CA ALA A 131 -11.33 15.07 4.82
C ALA A 131 -11.68 15.38 3.36
N LYS A 132 -12.80 16.05 3.10
CA LYS A 132 -13.19 16.49 1.76
C LYS A 132 -12.23 17.53 1.19
N GLU A 133 -11.84 18.52 1.99
CA GLU A 133 -10.86 19.53 1.58
C GLU A 133 -9.51 18.87 1.24
N ARG A 134 -9.07 17.91 2.06
CA ARG A 134 -7.86 17.13 1.82
C ARG A 134 -7.94 16.27 0.55
N ALA A 135 -9.09 15.68 0.27
CA ALA A 135 -9.31 14.91 -0.97
C ALA A 135 -9.13 15.80 -2.22
N ILE A 136 -9.72 17.00 -2.23
CA ILE A 136 -9.58 17.96 -3.33
C ILE A 136 -8.12 18.43 -3.46
N GLU A 137 -7.49 18.79 -2.34
CA GLU A 137 -6.07 19.17 -2.32
C GLU A 137 -5.18 18.08 -2.93
N MET A 138 -5.40 16.83 -2.53
CA MET A 138 -4.59 15.71 -3.01
C MET A 138 -4.83 15.43 -4.50
N LEU A 139 -6.07 15.51 -4.99
CA LEU A 139 -6.37 15.40 -6.42
C LEU A 139 -5.68 16.52 -7.23
N THR A 140 -5.63 17.72 -6.69
CA THR A 140 -4.88 18.84 -7.28
C THR A 140 -3.40 18.54 -7.36
N LEU A 141 -2.82 18.07 -6.25
CA LEU A 141 -1.39 17.75 -6.15
C LEU A 141 -0.94 16.68 -7.17
N VAL A 142 -1.76 15.65 -7.38
CA VAL A 142 -1.46 14.62 -8.39
C VAL A 142 -1.82 15.04 -9.82
N GLY A 143 -2.30 16.27 -10.02
CA GLY A 143 -2.58 16.87 -11.33
C GLY A 143 -3.88 16.38 -11.98
N VAL A 144 -4.90 16.08 -11.20
CA VAL A 144 -6.26 15.83 -11.71
C VAL A 144 -6.92 17.17 -12.03
N ASN A 145 -7.36 17.36 -13.28
CA ASN A 145 -8.06 18.58 -13.70
C ASN A 145 -9.47 18.63 -13.11
N GLU A 146 -9.95 19.83 -12.74
CA GLU A 146 -11.29 20.07 -12.15
C GLU A 146 -11.55 19.18 -10.90
N PRO A 147 -10.66 19.17 -9.88
CA PRO A 147 -10.73 18.23 -8.77
C PRO A 147 -12.04 18.31 -7.99
N GLU A 148 -12.65 19.51 -7.84
CA GLU A 148 -13.93 19.74 -7.18
C GLU A 148 -15.11 19.04 -7.90
N LYS A 149 -14.99 18.84 -9.22
CA LYS A 149 -15.96 18.09 -10.01
C LYS A 149 -15.65 16.59 -9.96
N ARG A 150 -14.36 16.23 -10.15
CA ARG A 150 -13.92 14.83 -10.21
C ARG A 150 -14.11 14.09 -8.90
N VAL A 151 -14.03 14.77 -7.76
CA VAL A 151 -14.27 14.17 -6.44
C VAL A 151 -15.67 13.53 -6.32
N ASN A 152 -16.66 14.05 -7.06
CA ASN A 152 -18.04 13.54 -7.06
C ASN A 152 -18.31 12.47 -8.14
N GLN A 153 -17.33 12.14 -8.97
CA GLN A 153 -17.46 11.16 -10.04
C GLN A 153 -17.09 9.76 -9.56
N TYR A 154 -17.60 8.77 -10.28
CA TYR A 154 -17.24 7.36 -10.10
C TYR A 154 -16.01 7.01 -10.94
N PRO A 155 -15.27 5.95 -10.56
CA PRO A 155 -14.08 5.55 -11.31
C PRO A 155 -14.32 5.31 -12.80
N HIS A 156 -15.45 4.76 -13.19
CA HIS A 156 -15.78 4.49 -14.60
C HIS A 156 -15.99 5.75 -15.46
N GLU A 157 -16.25 6.90 -14.84
CA GLU A 157 -16.37 8.18 -15.52
C GLU A 157 -15.01 8.87 -15.79
N LEU A 158 -13.91 8.29 -15.25
CA LEU A 158 -12.56 8.82 -15.39
C LEU A 158 -11.77 8.08 -16.47
N SER A 159 -10.87 8.79 -17.14
CA SER A 159 -9.88 8.16 -18.02
C SER A 159 -8.91 7.26 -17.23
N GLY A 160 -8.23 6.32 -17.91
CA GLY A 160 -7.24 5.44 -17.28
C GLY A 160 -6.14 6.22 -16.54
N GLY A 161 -5.61 7.27 -17.16
CA GLY A 161 -4.60 8.13 -16.53
C GLY A 161 -5.13 8.89 -15.31
N MET A 162 -6.40 9.32 -15.31
CA MET A 162 -7.01 9.95 -14.13
C MET A 162 -7.21 8.93 -12.99
N ARG A 163 -7.64 7.72 -13.29
CA ARG A 163 -7.76 6.64 -12.28
C ARG A 163 -6.41 6.32 -11.64
N GLN A 164 -5.34 6.29 -12.44
CA GLN A 164 -3.99 6.10 -11.91
C GLN A 164 -3.58 7.23 -10.96
N ARG A 165 -3.87 8.50 -11.31
CA ARG A 165 -3.62 9.66 -10.43
C ARG A 165 -4.44 9.59 -9.14
N VAL A 166 -5.71 9.18 -9.22
CA VAL A 166 -6.55 8.97 -8.02
C VAL A 166 -5.97 7.89 -7.12
N MET A 167 -5.51 6.77 -7.68
CA MET A 167 -4.87 5.71 -6.90
C MET A 167 -3.59 6.21 -6.21
N ILE A 168 -2.78 7.03 -6.89
CA ILE A 168 -1.61 7.68 -6.28
C ILE A 168 -2.05 8.61 -5.15
N ALA A 169 -3.10 9.41 -5.36
CA ALA A 169 -3.68 10.27 -4.34
C ALA A 169 -4.10 9.48 -3.10
N MET A 170 -4.77 8.34 -3.26
CA MET A 170 -5.15 7.45 -2.14
C MET A 170 -3.94 6.97 -1.35
N GLY A 171 -2.84 6.62 -2.02
CA GLY A 171 -1.60 6.21 -1.36
C GLY A 171 -0.91 7.32 -0.56
N LEU A 172 -1.13 8.58 -0.91
CA LEU A 172 -0.45 9.73 -0.31
C LEU A 172 -1.31 10.52 0.68
N ILE A 173 -2.62 10.30 0.71
CA ILE A 173 -3.57 11.23 1.35
C ILE A 173 -3.41 11.35 2.87
N CYS A 174 -2.87 10.33 3.52
CA CYS A 174 -2.66 10.28 4.97
C CYS A 174 -1.30 10.83 5.42
N HIS A 175 -0.47 11.30 4.47
CA HIS A 175 0.90 11.80 4.72
C HIS A 175 1.02 13.31 4.60
#